data_923c0b2abe0b37ba2b4db3d55c7a5c69
#
_entry.id   923c0b2abe0b37ba2b4db3d55c7a5c69
#
_cell.length_a   1.000
_cell.length_b   1.000
_cell.length_c   1.000
_cell.angle_alpha   90.00
_cell.angle_beta   90.00
_cell.angle_gamma   90.00
#
_symmetry.space_group_name_H-M   'P 1'
#
loop_
_entity.id
_entity.type
_entity.pdbx_description
1 polymer ?
#
loop_
_entity_poly.entity_id
_entity_poly.type
_entity_poly.pdbx_seq_one_letter_code
_entity_poly.pdbx_strand_id
1 'polypeptide(L)'
;MFRKVDFEKTEGFNENMAKGLEDWDFWLSMLESGGEVVCAKQAIFYYRIRGYSRNKSISEDYYSLLRKTIYENHKHLFSTIFFNPKYSFEYYLIAKSYEYKLGKLLFRPIRFLYDLF
;
A
#
# COMPACT_ATOMS: atom_id res chain seq x y z
N MET A 1 -15.15 5.78 8.67
CA MET A 1 -15.63 6.18 10.02
C MET A 1 -14.82 5.39 11.03
N PHE A 2 -14.41 6.01 12.14
CA PHE A 2 -13.63 5.37 13.22
C PHE A 2 -14.16 5.86 14.58
N ARG A 3 -13.84 5.13 15.64
CA ARG A 3 -14.24 5.53 16.99
C ARG A 3 -13.26 6.59 17.52
N LYS A 4 -13.77 7.55 18.26
CA LYS A 4 -12.97 8.63 18.88
C LYS A 4 -11.85 8.07 19.77
N VAL A 5 -12.17 7.07 20.57
CA VAL A 5 -11.20 6.42 21.47
C VAL A 5 -10.02 5.74 20.73
N ASP A 6 -10.22 5.32 19.50
CA ASP A 6 -9.14 4.74 18.70
C ASP A 6 -8.30 5.86 18.05
N PHE A 7 -8.92 6.95 17.63
CA PHE A 7 -8.22 8.14 17.18
C PHE A 7 -7.32 8.74 18.25
N GLU A 8 -7.80 8.83 19.48
CA GLU A 8 -7.07 9.39 20.62
C GLU A 8 -5.82 8.57 21.03
N LYS A 9 -5.68 7.35 20.49
CA LYS A 9 -4.47 6.52 20.66
C LYS A 9 -3.38 6.83 19.62
N THR A 10 -3.72 7.61 18.59
CA THR A 10 -2.81 8.00 17.54
C THR A 10 -2.39 9.46 17.71
N GLU A 11 -1.34 9.87 17.03
CA GLU A 11 -0.93 11.28 16.94
C GLU A 11 -1.77 12.08 15.91
N GLY A 12 -2.84 11.46 15.37
CA GLY A 12 -3.66 12.07 14.33
C GLY A 12 -3.04 11.95 12.94
N PHE A 13 -3.35 12.91 12.08
CA PHE A 13 -2.79 12.96 10.73
C PHE A 13 -1.36 13.49 10.76
N ASN A 14 -0.46 12.79 10.11
CA ASN A 14 0.94 13.15 10.00
C ASN A 14 1.13 14.37 9.08
N GLU A 15 1.59 15.49 9.63
CA GLU A 15 1.80 16.73 8.87
C GLU A 15 2.85 16.59 7.78
N ASN A 16 3.81 15.68 7.93
CA ASN A 16 4.81 15.37 6.90
C ASN A 16 4.20 14.72 5.65
N MET A 17 2.96 14.21 5.76
CA MET A 17 2.19 13.63 4.67
C MET A 17 1.19 14.62 4.02
N ALA A 18 1.27 15.92 4.32
CA ALA A 18 0.29 16.93 3.86
C ALA A 18 0.14 17.05 2.34
N LYS A 19 1.07 16.54 1.55
CA LYS A 19 1.03 16.57 0.08
C LYS A 19 0.33 15.36 -0.56
N GLY A 20 -0.04 14.34 0.21
CA GLY A 20 -0.78 13.17 -0.23
C GLY A 20 -0.52 11.93 0.59
N LEU A 21 -1.38 10.93 0.46
CA LEU A 21 -1.36 9.65 1.18
C LEU A 21 -1.45 9.78 2.72
N GLU A 22 -1.87 10.95 3.22
CA GLU A 22 -2.08 11.23 4.63
C GLU A 22 -3.16 10.34 5.26
N ASP A 23 -4.14 9.96 4.48
CA ASP A 23 -5.19 9.03 4.86
C ASP A 23 -4.66 7.60 5.00
N TRP A 24 -3.80 7.17 4.10
CA TRP A 24 -3.17 5.84 4.18
C TRP A 24 -2.27 5.72 5.41
N ASP A 25 -1.37 6.68 5.64
CA ASP A 25 -0.51 6.73 6.82
C ASP A 25 -1.33 6.71 8.12
N PHE A 26 -2.39 7.52 8.17
CA PHE A 26 -3.32 7.57 9.30
C PHE A 26 -4.03 6.23 9.56
N TRP A 27 -4.52 5.54 8.53
CA TRP A 27 -5.16 4.24 8.72
C TRP A 27 -4.20 3.18 9.23
N LEU A 28 -2.94 3.20 8.81
CA LEU A 28 -1.92 2.31 9.36
C LEU A 28 -1.65 2.62 10.84
N SER A 29 -1.53 3.89 11.21
CA SER A 29 -1.40 4.30 12.63
C SER A 29 -2.58 3.83 13.48
N MET A 30 -3.80 3.93 12.96
CA MET A 30 -5.02 3.44 13.65
C MET A 30 -5.00 1.94 13.91
N LEU A 31 -4.39 1.16 13.01
CA LEU A 31 -4.37 -0.31 13.06
C LEU A 31 -3.11 -0.87 13.73
N GLU A 32 -2.12 -0.05 14.02
CA GLU A 32 -0.84 -0.48 14.57
C GLU A 32 -0.99 -1.14 15.95
N SER A 33 -1.93 -0.66 16.75
CA SER A 33 -2.26 -1.24 18.06
C SER A 33 -3.27 -2.39 17.98
N GLY A 34 -3.53 -2.90 16.77
CA GLY A 34 -4.56 -3.89 16.51
C GLY A 34 -5.92 -3.24 16.20
N GLY A 35 -6.88 -4.07 15.89
CA GLY A 35 -8.23 -3.64 15.53
C GLY A 35 -8.75 -4.37 14.29
N GLU A 36 -9.95 -4.03 13.87
CA GLU A 36 -10.63 -4.66 12.74
C GLU A 36 -11.24 -3.60 11.82
N VAL A 37 -11.06 -3.80 10.52
CA VAL A 37 -11.72 -2.98 9.49
C VAL A 37 -12.99 -3.71 9.04
N VAL A 38 -14.14 -3.09 9.29
CA VAL A 38 -15.44 -3.67 8.95
C VAL A 38 -16.05 -2.92 7.77
N CYS A 39 -16.50 -3.67 6.77
CA CYS A 39 -17.24 -3.11 5.65
C CYS A 39 -18.70 -2.84 6.03
N ALA A 40 -19.12 -1.59 6.00
CA ALA A 40 -20.53 -1.20 6.20
C ALA A 40 -21.33 -1.45 4.90
N LYS A 41 -21.82 -2.67 4.72
CA LYS A 41 -22.47 -3.14 3.46
C LYS A 41 -23.68 -2.31 3.02
N GLN A 42 -24.34 -1.61 3.95
CA GLN A 42 -25.53 -0.78 3.66
C GLN A 42 -25.19 0.71 3.53
N ALA A 43 -23.93 1.10 3.72
CA ALA A 43 -23.51 2.48 3.59
C ALA A 43 -23.32 2.84 2.11
N ILE A 44 -23.87 3.97 1.71
CA ILE A 44 -23.69 4.54 0.39
C ILE A 44 -22.72 5.71 0.52
N PHE A 45 -21.66 5.69 -0.28
CA PHE A 45 -20.66 6.75 -0.32
C PHE A 45 -20.67 7.43 -1.70
N TYR A 46 -20.96 8.73 -1.73
CA TYR A 46 -20.92 9.53 -2.95
C TYR A 46 -19.55 10.18 -3.10
N TYR A 47 -18.77 9.71 -4.05
CA TYR A 47 -17.46 10.26 -4.34
C TYR A 47 -17.53 11.30 -5.46
N ARG A 48 -17.15 12.56 -5.17
CA ARG A 48 -17.12 13.63 -6.17
C ARG A 48 -15.85 13.52 -7.03
N ILE A 49 -16.03 13.17 -8.28
CA ILE A 49 -14.95 13.17 -9.27
C ILE A 49 -14.76 14.57 -9.82
N ARG A 50 -13.57 15.13 -9.67
CA ARG A 50 -13.18 16.42 -10.29
C ARG A 50 -12.14 16.14 -11.37
N GLY A 51 -12.13 16.95 -12.44
CA GLY A 51 -11.14 16.86 -13.52
C GLY A 51 -9.71 17.08 -13.03
N TYR A 52 -9.55 17.99 -12.05
CA TYR A 52 -8.30 18.26 -11.36
C TYR A 52 -8.41 17.78 -9.91
N SER A 53 -7.51 16.92 -9.48
CA SER A 53 -7.42 16.47 -8.09
C SER A 53 -5.96 16.48 -7.63
N ARG A 54 -5.73 16.69 -6.34
CA ARG A 54 -4.40 16.71 -5.72
C ARG A 54 -3.59 15.44 -6.07
N ASN A 55 -4.21 14.28 -6.01
CA ASN A 55 -3.54 13.01 -6.31
C ASN A 55 -3.11 12.87 -7.78
N LYS A 56 -3.80 13.53 -8.72
CA LYS A 56 -3.43 13.55 -10.15
C LYS A 56 -2.26 14.49 -10.46
N SER A 57 -1.94 15.42 -9.57
CA SER A 57 -0.84 16.37 -9.73
C SER A 57 0.47 15.91 -9.08
N ILE A 58 0.46 14.78 -8.38
CA ILE A 58 1.65 14.20 -7.75
C ILE A 58 2.48 13.52 -8.84
N SER A 59 3.77 13.88 -8.97
CA SER A 59 4.70 13.18 -9.84
C SER A 59 4.97 11.76 -9.33
N GLU A 60 5.35 10.85 -10.22
CA GLU A 60 5.60 9.45 -9.87
C GLU A 60 6.76 9.31 -8.87
N ASP A 61 7.81 10.12 -9.04
CA ASP A 61 8.94 10.17 -8.10
C ASP A 61 8.51 10.61 -6.70
N TYR A 62 7.65 11.64 -6.63
CA TYR A 62 7.17 12.12 -5.35
C TYR A 62 6.20 11.13 -4.70
N TYR A 63 5.37 10.46 -5.51
CA TYR A 63 4.51 9.38 -5.02
C TYR A 63 5.33 8.22 -4.42
N SER A 64 6.43 7.85 -5.07
CA SER A 64 7.36 6.84 -4.58
C SER A 64 8.02 7.26 -3.25
N LEU A 65 8.37 8.54 -3.12
CA LEU A 65 8.90 9.11 -1.88
C LEU A 65 7.87 9.02 -0.74
N LEU A 66 6.62 9.40 -0.99
CA LEU A 66 5.54 9.29 0.01
C LEU A 66 5.33 7.85 0.47
N ARG A 67 5.36 6.88 -0.44
CA ARG A 67 5.25 5.46 -0.10
C ARG A 67 6.43 4.96 0.73
N LYS A 68 7.63 5.43 0.43
CA LYS A 68 8.82 5.14 1.24
C LYS A 68 8.64 5.70 2.65
N THR A 69 8.13 6.92 2.79
CA THR A 69 7.85 7.53 4.09
C THR A 69 6.83 6.72 4.88
N ILE A 70 5.73 6.26 4.26
CA ILE A 70 4.76 5.36 4.91
C ILE A 70 5.45 4.07 5.40
N TYR A 71 6.29 3.46 4.56
CA TYR A 71 7.03 2.26 4.95
C TYR A 71 7.94 2.51 6.16
N GLU A 72 8.64 3.64 6.18
CA GLU A 72 9.53 4.01 7.28
C GLU A 72 8.77 4.29 8.58
N ASN A 73 7.63 4.98 8.50
CA ASN A 73 6.76 5.27 9.65
C ASN A 73 6.19 3.99 10.27
N HIS A 74 5.81 3.01 9.45
CA HIS A 74 5.13 1.78 9.87
C HIS A 74 5.98 0.52 9.65
N LYS A 75 7.30 0.64 9.75
CA LYS A 75 8.24 -0.44 9.48
C LYS A 75 7.94 -1.73 10.25
N HIS A 76 7.44 -1.60 11.47
CA HIS A 76 7.04 -2.74 12.28
C HIS A 76 5.89 -3.53 11.66
N LEU A 77 4.84 -2.86 11.16
CA LEU A 77 3.72 -3.52 10.49
C LEU A 77 4.18 -4.25 9.22
N PHE A 78 5.03 -3.61 8.43
CA PHE A 78 5.55 -4.22 7.20
C PHE A 78 6.45 -5.43 7.48
N SER A 79 7.18 -5.44 8.60
CA SER A 79 8.03 -6.56 8.97
C SER A 79 7.28 -7.74 9.60
N THR A 80 6.16 -7.49 10.28
CA THR A 80 5.40 -8.50 11.03
C THR A 80 4.16 -8.99 10.31
N ILE A 81 3.36 -8.10 9.74
CA ILE A 81 2.07 -8.41 9.13
C ILE A 81 2.20 -8.57 7.61
N PHE A 82 2.97 -7.70 6.96
CA PHE A 82 3.13 -7.69 5.50
C PHE A 82 4.47 -8.30 5.05
N PHE A 83 4.98 -9.28 5.79
CA PHE A 83 6.30 -9.86 5.55
C PHE A 83 6.44 -10.59 4.20
N ASN A 84 5.36 -10.97 3.56
CA ASN A 84 5.41 -11.67 2.28
C ASN A 84 5.20 -10.69 1.09
N PRO A 85 6.27 -10.30 0.39
CA PRO A 85 6.20 -9.35 -0.71
C PRO A 85 5.35 -9.84 -1.89
N LYS A 86 5.06 -11.15 -1.99
CA LYS A 86 4.20 -11.70 -3.05
C LYS A 86 2.76 -11.20 -2.98
N TYR A 87 2.32 -10.73 -1.84
CA TYR A 87 0.99 -10.15 -1.66
C TYR A 87 0.97 -8.62 -1.80
N SER A 88 2.11 -7.99 -2.05
CA SER A 88 2.17 -6.56 -2.28
C SER A 88 1.59 -6.20 -3.65
N PHE A 89 1.00 -5.01 -3.73
CA PHE A 89 0.49 -4.48 -4.99
C PHE A 89 1.60 -4.29 -6.03
N GLU A 90 2.79 -3.91 -5.59
CA GLU A 90 3.98 -3.76 -6.44
C GLU A 90 4.38 -5.08 -7.09
N TYR A 91 4.43 -6.14 -6.31
CA TYR A 91 4.72 -7.47 -6.86
C TYR A 91 3.65 -7.89 -7.88
N TYR A 92 2.38 -7.60 -7.60
CA TYR A 92 1.30 -7.87 -8.55
C TYR A 92 1.49 -7.12 -9.88
N LEU A 93 1.85 -5.84 -9.84
CA LEU A 93 2.12 -5.04 -11.05
C LEU A 93 3.31 -5.62 -11.83
N ILE A 94 4.41 -5.93 -11.15
CA ILE A 94 5.60 -6.56 -11.75
C ILE A 94 5.21 -7.91 -12.37
N ALA A 95 4.48 -8.75 -11.65
CA ALA A 95 4.09 -10.08 -12.12
C ALA A 95 3.14 -10.05 -13.33
N LYS A 96 2.40 -8.96 -13.51
CA LYS A 96 1.54 -8.72 -14.69
C LYS A 96 2.29 -8.13 -15.88
N SER A 97 3.45 -7.52 -15.70
CA SER A 97 4.19 -6.90 -16.79
C SER A 97 4.58 -7.90 -17.88
N TYR A 98 4.70 -7.43 -19.10
CA TYR A 98 5.10 -8.27 -20.23
C TYR A 98 6.54 -8.75 -20.08
N GLU A 99 7.43 -7.91 -19.56
CA GLU A 99 8.84 -8.19 -19.31
C GLU A 99 9.01 -9.34 -18.32
N TYR A 100 8.26 -9.32 -17.21
CA TYR A 100 8.30 -10.39 -16.21
C TYR A 100 7.77 -11.72 -16.79
N LYS A 101 6.66 -11.68 -17.54
CA LYS A 101 6.08 -12.88 -18.17
C LYS A 101 7.02 -13.46 -19.22
N LEU A 102 7.61 -12.60 -20.06
CA LEU A 102 8.57 -13.01 -21.08
C LEU A 102 9.83 -13.61 -20.44
N GLY A 103 10.39 -12.94 -19.44
CA GLY A 103 11.53 -13.44 -18.67
C GLY A 103 11.23 -14.81 -18.04
N LYS A 104 10.06 -14.98 -17.43
CA LYS A 104 9.65 -16.25 -16.84
C LYS A 104 9.53 -17.37 -17.90
N LEU A 105 9.06 -17.05 -19.10
CA LEU A 105 8.96 -18.01 -20.21
C LEU A 105 10.36 -18.40 -20.72
N LEU A 106 11.23 -17.44 -20.98
CA LEU A 106 12.58 -17.67 -21.51
C LEU A 106 13.47 -18.45 -20.52
N PHE A 107 13.35 -18.21 -19.23
CA PHE A 107 14.15 -18.89 -18.22
C PHE A 107 13.53 -20.19 -17.68
N ARG A 108 12.35 -20.57 -18.16
CA ARG A 108 11.67 -21.81 -17.75
C ARG A 108 12.53 -23.08 -17.97
N PRO A 109 13.19 -23.28 -19.13
CA PRO A 109 14.00 -24.47 -19.34
C PRO A 109 15.24 -24.50 -18.44
N ILE A 110 15.84 -23.34 -18.13
CA ILE A 110 17.00 -23.25 -17.24
C ILE A 110 16.59 -23.60 -15.80
N ARG A 111 15.44 -23.16 -15.33
CA ARG A 111 14.93 -23.54 -13.98
C ARG A 111 14.69 -25.03 -13.87
N PHE A 112 14.11 -25.65 -14.90
CA PHE A 112 13.92 -27.09 -14.91
C PHE A 112 15.23 -27.88 -14.76
N LEU A 113 16.33 -27.37 -15.32
CA LEU A 113 17.67 -27.95 -15.12
C LEU A 113 18.18 -27.76 -13.68
N TYR A 114 17.92 -26.59 -13.05
CA TYR A 114 18.32 -26.34 -11.66
C TYR A 114 17.52 -27.17 -10.63
N ASP A 115 16.26 -27.48 -10.91
CA ASP A 115 15.40 -28.30 -10.03
C ASP A 115 15.73 -29.80 -10.14
N LEU A 116 16.62 -30.21 -11.07
CA LEU A 116 17.08 -31.60 -11.27
C LEU A 116 18.40 -31.92 -10.52
N PHE A 117 19.07 -30.91 -9.95
CA PHE A 117 20.28 -31.01 -9.15
C PHE A 117 20.09 -30.47 -7.74
#